data_a9335f7b1caa7a57057c19a14d95ffb9
#
_entry.id   a9335f7b1caa7a57057c19a14d95ffb9
#
_cell.length_a   1.000
_cell.length_b   1.000
_cell.length_c   1.000
_cell.angle_alpha   90.00
_cell.angle_beta   90.00
_cell.angle_gamma   90.00
#
_symmetry.space_group_name_H-M   'P 1'
#
loop_
_entity.id
_entity.type
_entity.pdbx_description
1 polymer ?
#
loop_
_entity_poly.entity_id
_entity_poly.type
_entity_poly.pdbx_seq_one_letter_code
_entity_poly.pdbx_strand_id
1 'polypeptide(L)'
;ADNQTAGQAWSTVTIRYMLQNEDGTETTVPDTAPATVYVPKNSVYTLRSPDLYGYTCVGNSGNQGEINITEDRQEITYYYRKNSGMPEIQTVPVRVTYDGKPHTFDIKQEDGVQISYSLTENGSYTQTEMPFYTEAGQYKIYFKAEKASFIPTYGEAVLEIEKASTSMQLTAKNDTVKGAGTVELQLCRQGIPEDAGIKVTCDVSGITLEEKGTDHWMATLPNETKTYTFTACYNGNGNYTGSKADCQVRVTADHSQTGGGSGGSSGGISGGGSSGGSGGSSGGSSGGSSSGGSGENAGFCTAASKFVNQRNGNDI
;
A
#
# COMPACT_ATOMS: atom_id res chain seq x y z
N ALA A 1 53.66 40.19 49.81
CA ALA A 1 52.33 39.66 50.05
C ALA A 1 52.08 38.56 49.00
N ASP A 2 52.33 37.30 49.41
CA ASP A 2 52.12 36.12 48.58
C ASP A 2 50.63 35.87 48.46
N ASN A 3 50.13 36.11 47.29
CA ASN A 3 48.78 35.73 46.89
C ASN A 3 48.81 34.25 46.46
N GLN A 4 48.89 33.33 47.46
CA GLN A 4 48.63 31.94 47.18
C GLN A 4 47.13 31.78 46.89
N THR A 5 46.80 31.64 45.62
CA THR A 5 45.49 31.14 45.19
C THR A 5 45.36 29.75 45.86
N ALA A 6 44.50 29.66 46.88
CA ALA A 6 44.18 28.37 47.52
C ALA A 6 43.71 27.41 46.41
N GLY A 7 44.51 26.36 46.18
CA GLY A 7 44.18 25.36 45.15
C GLY A 7 42.79 24.75 45.43
N GLN A 8 42.01 24.56 44.40
CA GLN A 8 40.70 23.90 44.50
C GLN A 8 40.85 22.55 45.26
N ALA A 9 40.17 22.43 46.38
CA ALA A 9 40.13 21.16 47.13
C ALA A 9 39.18 20.17 46.42
N TRP A 10 39.59 18.92 46.39
CA TRP A 10 38.83 17.85 45.75
C TRP A 10 38.32 16.84 46.77
N SER A 11 37.15 16.30 46.56
CA SER A 11 36.55 15.20 47.30
C SER A 11 36.61 13.92 46.48
N THR A 12 36.79 12.80 47.14
CA THR A 12 36.66 11.48 46.55
C THR A 12 35.24 10.97 46.81
N VAL A 13 34.46 10.81 45.76
CA VAL A 13 33.11 10.28 45.83
C VAL A 13 33.11 8.82 45.36
N THR A 14 32.73 7.90 46.25
CA THR A 14 32.56 6.47 45.94
C THR A 14 31.13 6.20 45.60
N ILE A 15 30.87 5.61 44.40
CA ILE A 15 29.55 5.26 43.93
C ILE A 15 29.36 3.74 44.07
N ARG A 16 28.28 3.32 44.75
CA ARG A 16 27.92 1.92 44.94
C ARG A 16 26.60 1.60 44.26
N TYR A 17 26.46 0.36 43.85
CA TYR A 17 25.26 -0.17 43.19
C TYR A 17 24.73 -1.33 44.03
N MET A 18 23.57 -1.13 44.68
CA MET A 18 22.96 -2.09 45.57
C MET A 18 21.63 -2.60 44.98
N LEU A 19 21.44 -3.91 45.02
CA LEU A 19 20.23 -4.59 44.67
C LEU A 19 19.32 -4.69 45.89
N GLN A 20 18.10 -4.14 45.80
CA GLN A 20 17.04 -4.36 46.76
C GLN A 20 16.27 -5.62 46.37
N ASN A 21 16.44 -6.68 47.14
CA ASN A 21 15.73 -7.94 46.91
C ASN A 21 14.29 -7.88 47.45
N GLU A 22 13.43 -8.77 46.96
CA GLU A 22 12.02 -8.83 47.36
C GLU A 22 11.82 -9.13 48.82
N ASP A 23 12.78 -9.82 49.47
CA ASP A 23 12.78 -10.12 50.89
C ASP A 23 13.25 -8.95 51.79
N GLY A 24 13.55 -7.80 51.19
CA GLY A 24 14.01 -6.59 51.87
C GLY A 24 15.50 -6.57 52.16
N THR A 25 16.26 -7.58 51.75
CA THR A 25 17.72 -7.58 51.87
C THR A 25 18.38 -6.77 50.79
N GLU A 26 19.58 -6.25 51.06
CA GLU A 26 20.38 -5.51 50.07
C GLU A 26 21.67 -6.27 49.77
N THR A 27 21.98 -6.43 48.49
CA THR A 27 23.20 -7.05 47.99
C THR A 27 23.84 -6.18 46.94
N THR A 28 25.10 -6.37 46.61
CA THR A 28 25.72 -5.68 45.47
C THR A 28 25.08 -6.17 44.17
N VAL A 29 24.78 -5.25 43.23
CA VAL A 29 24.35 -5.66 41.89
C VAL A 29 25.42 -6.50 41.23
N PRO A 30 25.11 -7.73 40.74
CA PRO A 30 26.09 -8.61 40.11
C PRO A 30 26.89 -7.90 39.01
N ASP A 31 28.15 -8.29 38.86
CA ASP A 31 29.07 -7.76 37.82
C ASP A 31 29.32 -6.25 37.89
N THR A 32 29.01 -5.60 39.03
CA THR A 32 29.35 -4.21 39.28
C THR A 32 30.43 -4.07 40.34
N ALA A 33 31.27 -3.04 40.17
CA ALA A 33 32.24 -2.62 41.18
C ALA A 33 31.97 -1.17 41.55
N PRO A 34 32.28 -0.76 42.80
CA PRO A 34 32.20 0.66 43.16
C PRO A 34 33.04 1.53 42.23
N ALA A 35 32.44 2.60 41.71
CA ALA A 35 33.15 3.59 40.92
C ALA A 35 33.67 4.71 41.85
N THR A 36 34.78 5.32 41.48
CA THR A 36 35.35 6.46 42.22
C THR A 36 35.43 7.66 41.25
N VAL A 37 34.85 8.77 41.67
CA VAL A 37 34.93 10.04 40.94
C VAL A 37 35.54 11.11 41.85
N TYR A 38 36.26 12.04 41.24
CA TYR A 38 36.82 13.20 41.92
C TYR A 38 36.00 14.43 41.58
N VAL A 39 35.46 15.10 42.60
CA VAL A 39 34.56 16.24 42.45
C VAL A 39 35.09 17.40 43.24
N PRO A 40 35.04 18.63 42.77
CA PRO A 40 35.45 19.81 43.55
C PRO A 40 34.68 19.88 44.87
N LYS A 41 35.39 20.07 45.97
CA LYS A 41 34.83 20.28 47.30
C LYS A 41 33.98 21.57 47.32
N ASN A 42 32.87 21.57 48.05
CA ASN A 42 31.89 22.65 48.08
C ASN A 42 31.19 22.93 46.76
N SER A 43 31.07 21.91 45.92
CA SER A 43 30.26 21.91 44.69
C SER A 43 29.01 21.03 44.85
N VAL A 44 28.12 21.17 43.88
CA VAL A 44 26.95 20.32 43.70
C VAL A 44 27.28 19.26 42.67
N TYR A 45 27.05 17.99 42.98
CA TYR A 45 27.18 16.86 42.07
C TYR A 45 25.80 16.37 41.65
N THR A 46 25.55 16.37 40.33
CA THR A 46 24.30 15.86 39.78
C THR A 46 24.31 14.34 39.76
N LEU A 47 23.32 13.74 40.42
CA LEU A 47 23.17 12.29 40.54
C LEU A 47 22.49 11.75 39.24
N ARG A 48 23.22 10.92 38.51
CA ARG A 48 22.68 10.16 37.37
C ARG A 48 22.96 8.68 37.59
N SER A 49 21.89 7.90 37.71
CA SER A 49 22.03 6.43 37.81
C SER A 49 22.50 5.87 36.47
N PRO A 50 23.53 5.03 36.46
CA PRO A 50 23.87 4.26 35.27
C PRO A 50 22.76 3.29 34.89
N ASP A 51 22.57 3.10 33.59
CA ASP A 51 21.72 2.05 33.07
C ASP A 51 22.41 0.71 33.20
N LEU A 52 21.85 -0.16 34.05
CA LEU A 52 22.33 -1.52 34.23
C LEU A 52 21.36 -2.51 33.60
N TYR A 53 21.86 -3.27 32.60
CA TYR A 53 21.03 -4.24 31.89
C TYR A 53 20.39 -5.26 32.82
N GLY A 54 19.07 -5.41 32.74
CA GLY A 54 18.27 -6.33 33.58
C GLY A 54 17.93 -5.77 34.98
N TYR A 55 18.22 -4.49 35.24
CA TYR A 55 17.93 -3.83 36.51
C TYR A 55 17.32 -2.44 36.26
N THR A 56 16.47 -2.02 37.20
CA THR A 56 15.87 -0.67 37.18
C THR A 56 16.33 0.05 38.45
N CYS A 57 16.90 1.26 38.29
CA CYS A 57 17.22 2.11 39.45
C CYS A 57 15.93 2.62 40.08
N VAL A 58 15.78 2.35 41.39
CA VAL A 58 14.58 2.72 42.18
C VAL A 58 14.85 3.84 43.18
N GLY A 59 16.10 4.28 43.32
CA GLY A 59 16.47 5.38 44.20
C GLY A 59 17.97 5.51 44.39
N ASN A 60 18.35 6.47 45.24
CA ASN A 60 19.73 6.68 45.67
C ASN A 60 19.77 7.18 47.11
N SER A 61 20.97 7.15 47.75
CA SER A 61 21.19 7.60 49.12
C SER A 61 21.26 9.14 49.28
N GLY A 62 21.19 9.90 48.16
CA GLY A 62 21.14 11.35 48.18
C GLY A 62 19.72 11.90 48.10
N ASN A 63 19.57 13.19 48.27
CA ASN A 63 18.29 13.86 47.92
C ASN A 63 18.16 13.99 46.41
N GLN A 64 17.04 13.56 45.88
CA GLN A 64 16.70 13.46 44.45
C GLN A 64 17.43 14.45 43.55
N GLY A 65 18.34 13.92 42.71
CA GLY A 65 18.96 14.62 41.61
C GLY A 65 20.29 15.28 41.86
N GLU A 66 20.57 15.79 43.06
CA GLU A 66 21.80 16.50 43.38
C GLU A 66 22.27 16.24 44.80
N ILE A 67 23.59 16.27 45.02
CA ILE A 67 24.20 16.16 46.33
C ILE A 67 25.30 17.23 46.51
N ASN A 68 25.33 17.86 47.67
CA ASN A 68 26.39 18.80 48.04
C ASN A 68 27.63 18.02 48.46
N ILE A 69 28.77 18.33 47.91
CA ILE A 69 30.06 17.70 48.19
C ILE A 69 30.78 18.53 49.25
N THR A 70 30.65 18.13 50.51
CA THR A 70 31.20 18.86 51.65
C THR A 70 32.36 18.14 52.30
N GLU A 71 32.42 16.81 52.24
CA GLU A 71 33.40 15.96 52.89
C GLU A 71 34.57 15.63 51.94
N ASP A 72 35.74 15.27 52.52
CA ASP A 72 36.90 14.82 51.74
C ASP A 72 36.66 13.47 51.08
N ARG A 73 35.78 12.65 51.66
CA ARG A 73 35.31 11.38 51.15
C ARG A 73 33.82 11.26 51.39
N GLN A 74 33.10 10.94 50.32
CA GLN A 74 31.65 10.83 50.35
C GLN A 74 31.22 9.58 49.59
N GLU A 75 30.11 8.96 49.99
CA GLU A 75 29.57 7.76 49.33
C GLU A 75 28.18 8.04 48.83
N ILE A 76 27.89 7.58 47.61
CA ILE A 76 26.58 7.61 46.98
C ILE A 76 26.21 6.18 46.63
N THR A 77 25.05 5.72 47.08
CA THR A 77 24.51 4.41 46.73
C THR A 77 23.33 4.56 45.85
N TYR A 78 23.36 3.91 44.68
CA TYR A 78 22.18 3.72 43.82
C TYR A 78 21.56 2.37 44.13
N TYR A 79 20.24 2.37 44.31
CA TYR A 79 19.44 1.18 44.57
C TYR A 79 18.75 0.71 43.34
N TYR A 80 18.85 -0.57 43.03
CA TYR A 80 18.28 -1.21 41.86
C TYR A 80 17.36 -2.36 42.29
N ARG A 81 16.37 -2.64 41.42
CA ARG A 81 15.60 -3.89 41.48
C ARG A 81 15.87 -4.67 40.20
N LYS A 82 15.91 -6.00 40.32
CA LYS A 82 16.02 -6.89 39.19
C LYS A 82 14.72 -6.81 38.40
N ASN A 83 14.85 -6.64 37.09
CA ASN A 83 13.69 -6.69 36.20
C ASN A 83 13.14 -8.11 36.13
N SER A 84 11.83 -8.26 36.26
CA SER A 84 11.15 -9.55 36.23
C SER A 84 10.16 -9.57 35.06
N GLY A 85 10.21 -10.65 34.27
CA GLY A 85 9.32 -10.78 33.13
C GLY A 85 9.67 -9.87 31.94
N MET A 86 8.83 -9.89 30.93
CA MET A 86 8.91 -9.05 29.75
C MET A 86 7.54 -8.39 29.53
N PRO A 87 7.47 -7.15 29.02
CA PRO A 87 6.19 -6.56 28.63
C PRO A 87 5.46 -7.44 27.62
N GLU A 88 4.16 -7.62 27.82
CA GLU A 88 3.34 -8.34 26.85
C GLU A 88 2.98 -7.44 25.70
N ILE A 89 3.43 -7.82 24.50
CA ILE A 89 3.19 -7.12 23.26
C ILE A 89 2.61 -8.09 22.25
N GLN A 90 1.53 -7.69 21.62
CA GLN A 90 0.89 -8.45 20.56
C GLN A 90 0.88 -7.64 19.27
N THR A 91 1.44 -8.19 18.20
CA THR A 91 1.41 -7.61 16.85
C THR A 91 0.48 -8.40 15.96
N VAL A 92 -0.35 -7.68 15.20
CA VAL A 92 -1.21 -8.28 14.18
C VAL A 92 -0.80 -7.74 12.82
N PRO A 93 -0.43 -8.59 11.84
CA PRO A 93 -0.15 -8.14 10.48
C PRO A 93 -1.37 -7.42 9.90
N VAL A 94 -1.17 -6.19 9.44
CA VAL A 94 -2.22 -5.39 8.80
C VAL A 94 -2.13 -5.56 7.30
N ARG A 95 -3.27 -5.89 6.65
CA ARG A 95 -3.40 -5.95 5.21
C ARG A 95 -4.62 -5.17 4.79
N VAL A 96 -4.41 -4.16 3.92
CA VAL A 96 -5.46 -3.27 3.41
C VAL A 96 -5.25 -3.04 1.92
N THR A 97 -6.31 -2.63 1.21
CA THR A 97 -6.19 -2.19 -0.18
C THR A 97 -5.99 -0.67 -0.21
N TYR A 98 -5.17 -0.19 -1.12
CA TYR A 98 -4.94 1.24 -1.35
C TYR A 98 -6.27 2.00 -1.51
N ASP A 99 -6.47 3.01 -0.69
CA ASP A 99 -7.65 3.87 -0.67
C ASP A 99 -7.31 5.38 -0.61
N GLY A 100 -6.02 5.70 -0.75
CA GLY A 100 -5.49 7.07 -0.68
C GLY A 100 -5.42 7.65 0.73
N LYS A 101 -5.69 6.85 1.78
CA LYS A 101 -5.62 7.27 3.17
C LYS A 101 -4.38 6.70 3.86
N PRO A 102 -3.92 7.35 4.94
CA PRO A 102 -2.85 6.82 5.75
C PRO A 102 -3.29 5.58 6.54
N HIS A 103 -2.46 4.54 6.52
CA HIS A 103 -2.60 3.31 7.29
C HIS A 103 -1.37 3.11 8.18
N THR A 104 -1.55 2.41 9.30
CA THR A 104 -0.50 2.17 10.28
C THR A 104 -0.52 0.71 10.74
N PHE A 105 0.41 0.35 11.61
CA PHE A 105 0.57 -0.99 12.18
C PHE A 105 -0.41 -1.24 13.33
N ASP A 106 -0.71 -2.50 13.62
CA ASP A 106 -1.51 -2.91 14.78
C ASP A 106 -0.60 -3.56 15.83
N ILE A 107 -0.28 -2.78 16.87
CA ILE A 107 0.51 -3.21 18.02
C ILE A 107 -0.32 -2.98 19.28
N LYS A 108 -0.64 -4.05 19.96
CA LYS A 108 -1.36 -4.02 21.25
C LYS A 108 -0.37 -4.22 22.38
N GLN A 109 -0.49 -3.41 23.40
CA GLN A 109 0.39 -3.43 24.55
C GLN A 109 -0.43 -3.43 25.84
N GLU A 110 0.14 -3.98 26.89
CA GLU A 110 -0.40 -3.85 28.24
C GLU A 110 -0.19 -2.46 28.84
N ASP A 111 -0.92 -2.14 29.89
CA ASP A 111 -0.81 -0.86 30.57
C ASP A 111 0.59 -0.59 31.13
N GLY A 112 1.04 0.66 31.01
CA GLY A 112 2.32 1.12 31.52
C GLY A 112 3.53 0.79 30.63
N VAL A 113 3.32 0.18 29.46
CA VAL A 113 4.37 -0.05 28.47
C VAL A 113 4.60 1.21 27.63
N GLN A 114 5.84 1.55 27.41
CA GLN A 114 6.27 2.57 26.46
C GLN A 114 6.92 1.89 25.26
N ILE A 115 6.50 2.25 24.06
CA ILE A 115 7.06 1.71 22.83
C ILE A 115 7.83 2.80 22.08
N SER A 116 9.01 2.44 21.62
CA SER A 116 9.81 3.24 20.69
C SER A 116 10.11 2.43 19.43
N TYR A 117 10.22 3.12 18.30
CA TYR A 117 10.27 2.49 16.99
C TYR A 117 11.57 2.79 16.25
N SER A 118 11.94 1.86 15.35
CA SER A 118 13.02 2.00 14.38
C SER A 118 12.55 1.51 13.01
N LEU A 119 12.97 2.18 11.94
CA LEU A 119 12.70 1.76 10.56
C LEU A 119 13.69 0.71 10.05
N THR A 120 14.76 0.46 10.81
CA THR A 120 15.80 -0.50 10.45
C THR A 120 15.99 -1.51 11.58
N GLU A 121 16.22 -2.76 11.20
CA GLU A 121 16.62 -3.80 12.14
C GLU A 121 17.93 -3.40 12.84
N ASN A 122 17.98 -3.58 14.16
CA ASN A 122 19.10 -3.17 15.00
C ASN A 122 19.45 -1.66 14.94
N GLY A 123 18.49 -0.83 14.49
CA GLY A 123 18.63 0.62 14.48
C GLY A 123 18.40 1.24 15.85
N SER A 124 18.49 2.56 15.91
CA SER A 124 18.18 3.32 17.14
C SER A 124 16.66 3.46 17.29
N TYR A 125 16.14 3.03 18.42
CA TYR A 125 14.71 3.13 18.78
C TYR A 125 14.43 4.52 19.36
N THR A 126 14.36 5.53 18.48
CA THR A 126 14.22 6.95 18.87
C THR A 126 12.87 7.56 18.54
N GLN A 127 12.08 6.90 17.68
CA GLN A 127 10.76 7.39 17.32
C GLN A 127 9.73 6.91 18.35
N THR A 128 8.96 7.84 18.90
CA THR A 128 7.89 7.55 19.87
C THR A 128 6.50 7.52 19.22
N GLU A 129 6.37 8.06 18.02
CA GLU A 129 5.15 8.03 17.23
C GLU A 129 5.20 6.91 16.20
N MET A 130 4.11 6.16 16.10
CA MET A 130 3.98 5.09 15.13
C MET A 130 3.88 5.67 13.72
N PRO A 131 4.73 5.25 12.77
CA PRO A 131 4.67 5.74 11.40
C PRO A 131 3.42 5.27 10.68
N PHE A 132 2.99 6.02 9.67
CA PHE A 132 1.90 5.67 8.78
C PHE A 132 2.35 5.76 7.32
N TYR A 133 1.66 5.03 6.45
CA TYR A 133 1.96 4.95 5.02
C TYR A 133 0.66 5.04 4.22
N THR A 134 0.74 5.67 3.06
CA THR A 134 -0.41 5.85 2.15
C THR A 134 -0.26 5.01 0.89
N GLU A 135 0.95 4.91 0.35
CA GLU A 135 1.22 4.24 -0.92
C GLU A 135 1.15 2.71 -0.79
N ALA A 136 0.74 2.03 -1.86
CA ALA A 136 0.76 0.57 -1.90
C ALA A 136 2.19 0.05 -1.78
N GLY A 137 2.38 -0.95 -0.90
CA GLY A 137 3.69 -1.50 -0.60
C GLY A 137 3.67 -2.40 0.63
N GLN A 138 4.82 -2.96 0.93
CA GLN A 138 5.05 -3.72 2.16
C GLN A 138 5.96 -2.90 3.08
N TYR A 139 5.52 -2.69 4.30
CA TYR A 139 6.20 -1.88 5.29
C TYR A 139 6.44 -2.71 6.55
N LYS A 140 7.60 -2.50 7.14
CA LYS A 140 7.99 -3.16 8.37
C LYS A 140 8.59 -2.11 9.31
N ILE A 141 8.24 -2.20 10.58
CA ILE A 141 8.90 -1.46 11.66
C ILE A 141 9.39 -2.43 12.71
N TYR A 142 10.40 -1.99 13.42
CA TYR A 142 10.94 -2.65 14.60
C TYR A 142 10.60 -1.82 15.83
N PHE A 143 10.34 -2.46 16.94
CA PHE A 143 10.00 -1.76 18.17
C PHE A 143 10.78 -2.29 19.35
N LYS A 144 10.97 -1.42 20.32
CA LYS A 144 11.41 -1.71 21.67
C LYS A 144 10.31 -1.32 22.63
N ALA A 145 9.85 -2.25 23.43
CA ALA A 145 8.82 -2.05 24.45
C ALA A 145 9.45 -2.10 25.84
N GLU A 146 9.25 -1.06 26.62
CA GLU A 146 9.82 -0.88 27.94
C GLU A 146 8.72 -0.68 28.99
N LYS A 147 8.88 -1.33 30.12
CA LYS A 147 8.03 -1.16 31.30
C LYS A 147 8.91 -1.19 32.53
N ALA A 148 8.62 -0.33 33.52
CA ALA A 148 9.39 -0.28 34.76
C ALA A 148 9.47 -1.65 35.42
N SER A 149 10.67 -2.07 35.81
CA SER A 149 10.98 -3.38 36.43
C SER A 149 10.77 -4.60 35.52
N PHE A 150 10.72 -4.39 34.18
CA PHE A 150 10.66 -5.48 33.20
C PHE A 150 11.88 -5.44 32.28
N ILE A 151 12.23 -6.61 31.73
CA ILE A 151 13.25 -6.71 30.68
C ILE A 151 12.64 -6.17 29.40
N PRO A 152 13.29 -5.25 28.66
CA PRO A 152 12.75 -4.73 27.41
C PRO A 152 12.44 -5.84 26.40
N THR A 153 11.28 -5.73 25.74
CA THR A 153 10.89 -6.63 24.64
C THR A 153 11.15 -5.94 23.31
N TYR A 154 11.67 -6.70 22.35
CA TYR A 154 11.91 -6.25 20.99
C TYR A 154 11.06 -7.08 20.04
N GLY A 155 10.59 -6.45 18.99
CA GLY A 155 9.78 -7.12 17.98
C GLY A 155 9.66 -6.33 16.69
N GLU A 156 8.86 -6.86 15.78
CA GLU A 156 8.53 -6.24 14.51
C GLU A 156 7.03 -6.24 14.26
N ALA A 157 6.57 -5.29 13.45
CA ALA A 157 5.21 -5.26 12.93
C ALA A 157 5.23 -5.01 11.43
N VAL A 158 4.22 -5.56 10.74
CA VAL A 158 4.12 -5.54 9.27
C VAL A 158 2.79 -4.90 8.86
N LEU A 159 2.86 -4.02 7.87
CA LEU A 159 1.74 -3.42 7.17
C LEU A 159 1.90 -3.70 5.68
N GLU A 160 0.89 -4.27 5.05
CA GLU A 160 0.80 -4.44 3.60
C GLU A 160 -0.37 -3.60 3.07
N ILE A 161 -0.08 -2.67 2.17
CA ILE A 161 -1.07 -1.92 1.41
C ILE A 161 -1.05 -2.49 -0.01
N GLU A 162 -2.07 -3.27 -0.35
CA GLU A 162 -2.21 -3.88 -1.67
C GLU A 162 -2.66 -2.84 -2.69
N LYS A 163 -2.26 -3.02 -3.96
CA LYS A 163 -2.74 -2.14 -5.03
C LYS A 163 -4.25 -2.25 -5.19
N ALA A 164 -4.90 -1.11 -5.40
CA ALA A 164 -6.32 -1.07 -5.75
C ALA A 164 -6.55 -1.72 -7.13
N SER A 165 -7.58 -2.55 -7.21
CA SER A 165 -7.96 -3.21 -8.45
C SER A 165 -8.61 -2.23 -9.40
N THR A 166 -8.32 -2.38 -10.70
CA THR A 166 -8.95 -1.61 -11.77
C THR A 166 -9.60 -2.53 -12.79
N SER A 167 -10.63 -2.04 -13.44
CA SER A 167 -11.27 -2.71 -14.55
C SER A 167 -11.72 -1.71 -15.62
N MET A 168 -11.90 -2.20 -16.83
CA MET A 168 -12.41 -1.40 -17.94
C MET A 168 -13.25 -2.26 -18.87
N GLN A 169 -14.09 -1.59 -19.64
CA GLN A 169 -14.87 -2.17 -20.72
C GLN A 169 -14.78 -1.24 -21.94
N LEU A 170 -14.32 -1.76 -23.07
CA LEU A 170 -14.31 -1.06 -24.35
C LEU A 170 -15.49 -1.54 -25.19
N THR A 171 -16.26 -0.61 -25.76
CA THR A 171 -17.43 -0.90 -26.59
C THR A 171 -17.36 -0.10 -27.90
N ALA A 172 -17.83 -0.69 -28.94
CA ALA A 172 -18.06 -0.01 -30.21
C ALA A 172 -19.57 0.31 -30.37
N LYS A 173 -19.92 1.50 -30.84
CA LYS A 173 -21.31 1.90 -31.06
C LYS A 173 -22.02 0.99 -32.05
N ASN A 174 -21.29 0.53 -33.08
CA ASN A 174 -21.73 -0.47 -34.02
C ASN A 174 -20.64 -1.55 -34.10
N ASP A 175 -21.04 -2.78 -33.94
CA ASP A 175 -20.15 -3.97 -34.05
C ASP A 175 -19.99 -4.43 -35.51
N THR A 176 -20.81 -3.86 -36.43
CA THR A 176 -20.79 -4.15 -37.86
C THR A 176 -20.88 -2.87 -38.68
N VAL A 177 -20.01 -2.73 -39.69
CA VAL A 177 -19.96 -1.60 -40.64
C VAL A 177 -20.00 -2.17 -42.05
N LYS A 178 -20.81 -1.55 -42.93
CA LYS A 178 -20.87 -1.88 -44.37
C LYS A 178 -20.05 -0.88 -45.16
N GLY A 179 -19.04 -1.36 -45.88
CA GLY A 179 -18.15 -0.50 -46.66
C GLY A 179 -17.10 0.20 -45.76
N ALA A 180 -16.43 1.19 -46.36
CA ALA A 180 -15.59 2.10 -45.61
C ALA A 180 -16.41 2.98 -44.67
N GLY A 181 -15.95 3.25 -43.46
CA GLY A 181 -16.69 4.08 -42.55
C GLY A 181 -15.94 4.38 -41.27
N THR A 182 -16.60 5.07 -40.36
CA THR A 182 -16.09 5.37 -39.04
C THR A 182 -16.89 4.64 -37.99
N VAL A 183 -16.23 4.23 -36.90
CA VAL A 183 -16.85 3.64 -35.73
C VAL A 183 -16.42 4.39 -34.46
N GLU A 184 -17.40 4.66 -33.66
CA GLU A 184 -17.20 5.31 -32.34
C GLU A 184 -16.92 4.24 -31.31
N LEU A 185 -15.82 4.41 -30.56
CA LEU A 185 -15.40 3.55 -29.47
C LEU A 185 -15.55 4.31 -28.19
N GLN A 186 -16.13 3.66 -27.18
CA GLN A 186 -16.29 4.19 -25.83
C GLN A 186 -15.74 3.29 -24.80
N LEU A 187 -15.03 3.86 -23.82
CA LEU A 187 -14.45 3.19 -22.70
C LEU A 187 -15.23 3.50 -21.42
N CYS A 188 -15.58 2.45 -20.69
CA CYS A 188 -15.99 2.54 -19.31
C CYS A 188 -14.85 2.08 -18.42
N ARG A 189 -14.45 2.88 -17.45
CA ARG A 189 -13.40 2.56 -16.48
C ARG A 189 -13.94 2.54 -15.07
N GLN A 190 -13.40 1.61 -14.26
CA GLN A 190 -13.71 1.50 -12.85
C GLN A 190 -12.42 1.40 -12.04
N GLY A 191 -12.27 2.26 -11.02
CA GLY A 191 -11.08 2.30 -10.17
C GLY A 191 -9.83 2.85 -10.85
N ILE A 192 -9.89 3.28 -12.12
CA ILE A 192 -8.78 3.91 -12.84
C ILE A 192 -8.84 5.43 -12.59
N PRO A 193 -7.73 6.08 -12.18
CA PRO A 193 -7.69 7.53 -12.01
C PRO A 193 -8.10 8.28 -13.28
N GLU A 194 -8.73 9.44 -13.12
CA GLU A 194 -9.22 10.24 -14.28
C GLU A 194 -8.08 10.74 -15.17
N ASP A 195 -6.93 11.03 -14.59
CA ASP A 195 -5.71 11.48 -15.26
C ASP A 195 -4.83 10.34 -15.80
N ALA A 196 -5.26 9.09 -15.63
CA ALA A 196 -4.51 7.93 -16.11
C ALA A 196 -4.46 7.89 -17.63
N GLY A 197 -3.25 7.76 -18.17
CA GLY A 197 -3.03 7.54 -19.59
C GLY A 197 -3.54 6.15 -20.02
N ILE A 198 -4.58 6.11 -20.85
CA ILE A 198 -5.11 4.88 -21.44
C ILE A 198 -4.75 4.87 -22.92
N LYS A 199 -4.14 3.77 -23.36
CA LYS A 199 -3.77 3.58 -24.75
C LYS A 199 -4.79 2.68 -25.46
N VAL A 200 -5.38 3.17 -26.56
CA VAL A 200 -6.22 2.37 -27.45
C VAL A 200 -5.46 2.04 -28.72
N THR A 201 -5.50 0.79 -29.14
CA THR A 201 -4.83 0.30 -30.35
C THR A 201 -5.75 -0.61 -31.15
N CYS A 202 -5.46 -0.77 -32.45
CA CYS A 202 -6.08 -1.77 -33.30
C CYS A 202 -5.05 -2.89 -33.61
N ASP A 203 -5.51 -4.12 -33.76
CA ASP A 203 -4.71 -5.27 -34.20
C ASP A 203 -4.22 -5.17 -35.63
N VAL A 204 -4.83 -4.29 -36.43
CA VAL A 204 -4.49 -4.03 -37.82
C VAL A 204 -3.76 -2.70 -37.94
N SER A 205 -2.60 -2.72 -38.58
CA SER A 205 -1.81 -1.51 -38.84
C SER A 205 -2.51 -0.60 -39.86
N GLY A 206 -2.27 0.72 -39.75
CA GLY A 206 -2.83 1.72 -40.70
C GLY A 206 -4.25 2.17 -40.39
N ILE A 207 -4.87 1.67 -39.33
CA ILE A 207 -6.16 2.17 -38.83
C ILE A 207 -5.91 3.49 -38.09
N THR A 208 -6.61 4.54 -38.50
CA THR A 208 -6.59 5.83 -37.81
C THR A 208 -7.52 5.79 -36.63
N LEU A 209 -6.96 6.05 -35.41
CA LEU A 209 -7.68 6.23 -34.17
C LEU A 209 -7.52 7.69 -33.73
N GLU A 210 -8.61 8.42 -33.67
CA GLU A 210 -8.65 9.82 -33.27
C GLU A 210 -9.37 9.92 -31.91
N GLU A 211 -8.70 10.47 -30.92
CA GLU A 211 -9.29 10.75 -29.60
C GLU A 211 -10.23 11.95 -29.72
N LYS A 212 -11.49 11.78 -29.34
CA LYS A 212 -12.54 12.80 -29.44
C LYS A 212 -12.95 13.39 -28.08
N GLY A 213 -12.35 12.93 -27.03
CA GLY A 213 -12.60 13.34 -25.65
C GLY A 213 -12.21 12.25 -24.66
N THR A 214 -12.45 12.49 -23.39
CA THR A 214 -12.17 11.51 -22.35
C THR A 214 -12.93 10.23 -22.64
N ASP A 215 -12.20 9.12 -22.72
CA ASP A 215 -12.75 7.76 -22.92
C ASP A 215 -13.51 7.56 -24.24
N HIS A 216 -13.21 8.37 -25.23
CA HIS A 216 -13.94 8.37 -26.50
C HIS A 216 -13.00 8.49 -27.72
N TRP A 217 -13.08 7.54 -28.66
CA TRP A 217 -12.27 7.49 -29.89
C TRP A 217 -13.14 7.27 -31.10
N MET A 218 -12.65 7.76 -32.23
CA MET A 218 -13.20 7.51 -33.54
C MET A 218 -12.18 6.72 -34.38
N ALA A 219 -12.55 5.52 -34.79
CA ALA A 219 -11.74 4.70 -35.69
C ALA A 219 -12.23 4.83 -37.14
N THR A 220 -11.30 4.99 -38.07
CA THR A 220 -11.61 5.00 -39.53
C THR A 220 -11.23 3.64 -40.10
N LEU A 221 -12.23 2.95 -40.67
CA LEU A 221 -12.12 1.61 -41.22
C LEU A 221 -12.17 1.59 -42.74
N PRO A 222 -11.34 0.82 -43.41
CA PRO A 222 -11.38 0.70 -44.89
C PRO A 222 -12.53 -0.22 -45.35
N ASN A 223 -12.82 -0.16 -46.66
CA ASN A 223 -13.79 -1.04 -47.32
C ASN A 223 -13.22 -2.42 -47.59
N GLU A 224 -12.97 -3.18 -46.53
CA GLU A 224 -12.37 -4.51 -46.56
C GLU A 224 -13.15 -5.45 -45.63
N THR A 225 -13.56 -6.63 -46.12
CA THR A 225 -14.25 -7.61 -45.29
C THR A 225 -13.26 -8.20 -44.31
N LYS A 226 -13.31 -7.71 -43.05
CA LYS A 226 -12.40 -8.08 -41.99
C LYS A 226 -13.01 -7.75 -40.64
N THR A 227 -12.53 -8.46 -39.59
CA THR A 227 -12.80 -8.12 -38.20
C THR A 227 -11.57 -7.37 -37.65
N TYR A 228 -11.84 -6.23 -37.04
CA TYR A 228 -10.86 -5.36 -36.38
C TYR A 228 -11.04 -5.49 -34.87
N THR A 229 -9.96 -5.79 -34.16
CA THR A 229 -9.96 -5.85 -32.70
C THR A 229 -9.30 -4.60 -32.14
N PHE A 230 -10.06 -3.86 -31.36
CA PHE A 230 -9.56 -2.70 -30.62
C PHE A 230 -9.28 -3.08 -29.19
N THR A 231 -8.14 -2.65 -28.69
CA THR A 231 -7.66 -2.94 -27.33
C THR A 231 -7.40 -1.65 -26.59
N ALA A 232 -8.07 -1.45 -25.46
CA ALA A 232 -7.73 -0.43 -24.48
C ALA A 232 -6.82 -1.04 -23.40
N CYS A 233 -5.76 -0.33 -23.01
CA CYS A 233 -4.80 -0.80 -22.02
C CYS A 233 -4.44 0.32 -21.04
N TYR A 234 -4.54 0.01 -19.76
CA TYR A 234 -4.00 0.76 -18.65
C TYR A 234 -2.93 -0.09 -17.96
N ASN A 235 -1.70 0.39 -17.91
CA ASN A 235 -0.59 -0.39 -17.37
C ASN A 235 -0.56 -0.47 -15.83
N GLY A 236 -1.42 0.30 -15.16
CA GLY A 236 -1.33 0.49 -13.71
C GLY A 236 -0.22 1.47 -13.32
N ASN A 237 -0.04 1.61 -12.02
CA ASN A 237 1.04 2.41 -11.43
C ASN A 237 1.46 1.83 -10.07
N GLY A 238 2.09 2.64 -9.20
CA GLY A 238 2.48 2.22 -7.85
C GLY A 238 1.30 1.71 -7.03
N ASN A 239 0.13 2.35 -7.15
CA ASN A 239 -1.03 2.16 -6.28
C ASN A 239 -2.19 1.40 -6.92
N TYR A 240 -2.19 1.24 -8.23
CA TYR A 240 -3.28 0.61 -8.98
C TYR A 240 -2.78 -0.54 -9.83
N THR A 241 -3.57 -1.59 -9.96
CA THR A 241 -3.29 -2.69 -10.90
C THR A 241 -3.53 -2.22 -12.33
N GLY A 242 -2.88 -2.87 -13.30
CA GLY A 242 -3.20 -2.69 -14.70
C GLY A 242 -4.50 -3.38 -15.10
N SER A 243 -5.14 -2.90 -16.18
CA SER A 243 -6.31 -3.55 -16.76
C SER A 243 -6.33 -3.40 -18.28
N LYS A 244 -7.09 -4.26 -18.95
CA LYS A 244 -7.20 -4.35 -20.39
C LYS A 244 -8.63 -4.70 -20.80
N ALA A 245 -9.10 -4.14 -21.92
CA ALA A 245 -10.38 -4.49 -22.51
C ALA A 245 -10.29 -4.49 -24.02
N ASP A 246 -10.99 -5.41 -24.65
CA ASP A 246 -11.04 -5.54 -26.10
C ASP A 246 -12.48 -5.39 -26.59
N CYS A 247 -12.66 -4.82 -27.78
CA CYS A 247 -13.91 -4.93 -28.54
C CYS A 247 -13.62 -5.23 -30.01
N GLN A 248 -14.59 -5.80 -30.70
CA GLN A 248 -14.47 -6.17 -32.12
C GLN A 248 -15.47 -5.46 -32.95
N VAL A 249 -15.04 -5.05 -34.16
CA VAL A 249 -15.90 -4.48 -35.20
C VAL A 249 -15.66 -5.25 -36.49
N ARG A 250 -16.74 -5.77 -37.08
CA ARG A 250 -16.70 -6.46 -38.37
C ARG A 250 -17.06 -5.49 -39.52
N VAL A 251 -16.17 -5.34 -40.46
CA VAL A 251 -16.45 -4.68 -41.72
C VAL A 251 -16.86 -5.72 -42.76
N THR A 252 -17.93 -5.41 -43.53
CA THR A 252 -18.31 -6.16 -44.71
C THR A 252 -18.13 -5.24 -45.91
N ALA A 253 -17.27 -5.62 -46.85
CA ALA A 253 -17.00 -4.79 -48.02
C ALA A 253 -18.29 -4.54 -48.82
N ASP A 254 -18.49 -3.29 -49.23
CA ASP A 254 -19.57 -2.90 -50.14
C ASP A 254 -19.01 -2.87 -51.56
N HIS A 255 -19.49 -3.79 -52.40
CA HIS A 255 -19.10 -3.92 -53.81
C HIS A 255 -20.05 -3.17 -54.76
N SER A 256 -21.02 -2.43 -54.21
CA SER A 256 -22.03 -1.72 -55.01
C SER A 256 -21.47 -0.53 -55.81
N GLN A 257 -20.19 -0.19 -55.64
CA GLN A 257 -19.54 0.94 -56.33
C GLN A 257 -18.76 0.57 -57.61
N THR A 258 -18.83 -0.70 -58.11
CA THR A 258 -18.22 -1.09 -59.38
C THR A 258 -19.27 -1.34 -60.42
N GLY A 259 -19.92 -0.28 -60.92
CA GLY A 259 -20.92 -0.40 -61.98
C GLY A 259 -21.21 0.92 -62.67
N GLY A 260 -20.19 1.56 -63.22
CA GLY A 260 -20.34 2.72 -64.09
C GLY A 260 -19.40 2.66 -65.28
N GLY A 261 -19.57 1.72 -66.17
CA GLY A 261 -18.81 1.58 -67.38
C GLY A 261 -19.71 1.18 -68.57
N SER A 262 -20.14 2.15 -69.27
CA SER A 262 -20.88 2.19 -70.51
C SER A 262 -20.60 1.08 -71.52
N GLY A 263 -21.68 0.66 -72.15
CA GLY A 263 -21.75 0.58 -73.63
C GLY A 263 -21.54 -0.77 -74.27
N GLY A 264 -22.55 -1.14 -75.04
CA GLY A 264 -22.29 -1.95 -76.21
C GLY A 264 -23.28 -3.12 -76.44
N SER A 265 -24.33 -2.77 -76.95
CA SER A 265 -25.19 -3.38 -78.03
C SER A 265 -24.92 -4.83 -78.43
N SER A 266 -26.05 -5.51 -78.56
CA SER A 266 -26.51 -6.41 -79.61
C SER A 266 -26.26 -7.90 -79.53
N GLY A 267 -27.37 -8.59 -79.60
CA GLY A 267 -27.47 -9.78 -80.48
C GLY A 267 -27.76 -11.10 -79.76
N GLY A 268 -28.99 -11.43 -79.66
CA GLY A 268 -29.60 -12.48 -80.42
C GLY A 268 -29.63 -13.91 -79.84
N ILE A 269 -30.86 -14.33 -79.71
CA ILE A 269 -31.42 -15.68 -79.95
C ILE A 269 -31.25 -16.80 -78.93
N SER A 270 -32.40 -17.09 -78.35
CA SER A 270 -33.18 -18.35 -78.26
C SER A 270 -32.51 -19.70 -77.95
N GLY A 271 -33.20 -20.41 -77.07
CA GLY A 271 -33.22 -21.86 -76.93
C GLY A 271 -32.93 -22.27 -75.56
N GLY A 272 -33.85 -22.68 -74.76
CA GLY A 272 -34.69 -23.83 -74.83
C GLY A 272 -34.12 -24.96 -74.03
N GLY A 273 -34.83 -25.46 -73.07
CA GLY A 273 -34.49 -26.76 -72.53
C GLY A 273 -34.51 -26.89 -71.00
N SER A 274 -35.67 -27.28 -70.60
CA SER A 274 -36.23 -28.06 -69.51
C SER A 274 -35.38 -28.97 -68.69
N SER A 275 -35.93 -29.20 -67.48
CA SER A 275 -35.88 -30.38 -66.63
C SER A 275 -34.59 -30.64 -65.91
N GLY A 276 -34.57 -30.93 -64.63
CA GLY A 276 -35.41 -31.63 -63.72
C GLY A 276 -34.52 -32.37 -62.74
N GLY A 277 -34.97 -32.60 -61.59
CA GLY A 277 -34.42 -33.63 -60.64
C GLY A 277 -33.71 -33.07 -59.43
N SER A 278 -34.37 -32.91 -58.35
CA SER A 278 -34.78 -33.76 -57.25
C SER A 278 -33.64 -34.55 -56.53
N GLY A 279 -33.62 -34.35 -55.22
CA GLY A 279 -33.13 -35.29 -54.23
C GLY A 279 -31.89 -34.82 -53.50
N GLY A 280 -31.91 -34.68 -52.28
CA GLY A 280 -32.22 -35.37 -51.11
C GLY A 280 -31.20 -35.02 -50.07
N SER A 281 -31.57 -34.53 -49.03
CA SER A 281 -31.77 -35.12 -47.70
C SER A 281 -30.57 -35.36 -46.82
N SER A 282 -30.74 -34.88 -45.63
CA SER A 282 -30.22 -35.29 -44.32
C SER A 282 -28.82 -34.79 -43.96
N GLY A 283 -28.55 -34.26 -42.82
CA GLY A 283 -29.19 -34.17 -41.54
C GLY A 283 -28.12 -33.89 -40.56
N GLY A 284 -28.41 -33.28 -39.45
CA GLY A 284 -27.48 -33.25 -38.36
C GLY A 284 -27.60 -32.01 -37.49
N SER A 285 -28.50 -32.10 -36.59
CA SER A 285 -28.72 -31.29 -35.40
C SER A 285 -27.53 -31.11 -34.50
N SER A 286 -27.44 -29.94 -33.93
CA SER A 286 -27.42 -29.63 -32.48
C SER A 286 -27.08 -28.18 -32.36
N GLY A 287 -27.86 -27.27 -31.89
CA GLY A 287 -28.47 -27.24 -30.58
C GLY A 287 -27.69 -26.24 -29.74
N GLY A 288 -28.18 -25.00 -29.71
CA GLY A 288 -27.59 -23.97 -28.86
C GLY A 288 -28.43 -22.72 -28.93
N SER A 289 -29.56 -22.74 -28.25
CA SER A 289 -30.41 -21.57 -28.06
C SER A 289 -29.64 -20.48 -27.33
N SER A 290 -29.64 -19.30 -27.89
CA SER A 290 -29.63 -18.08 -27.07
C SER A 290 -30.60 -17.11 -27.72
N SER A 291 -31.62 -16.86 -26.97
CA SER A 291 -32.73 -15.95 -27.20
C SER A 291 -32.28 -14.58 -27.60
N GLY A 292 -32.85 -14.13 -28.75
CA GLY A 292 -32.86 -12.74 -29.14
C GLY A 292 -33.65 -11.88 -28.16
N GLY A 293 -33.02 -10.90 -27.65
CA GLY A 293 -33.60 -9.74 -27.01
C GLY A 293 -33.25 -8.53 -27.83
N SER A 294 -34.22 -8.10 -28.66
CA SER A 294 -34.23 -6.73 -29.13
C SER A 294 -34.45 -5.83 -27.91
N GLY A 295 -33.41 -5.15 -27.46
CA GLY A 295 -33.43 -4.23 -26.35
C GLY A 295 -32.67 -3.00 -26.72
N GLU A 296 -33.38 -1.95 -26.74
CA GLU A 296 -33.05 -0.55 -26.78
C GLU A 296 -31.64 -0.23 -26.27
N ASN A 297 -30.99 0.73 -26.95
CA ASN A 297 -29.80 1.43 -26.55
C ASN A 297 -29.86 1.84 -25.06
N ALA A 298 -29.52 0.92 -24.17
CA ALA A 298 -29.36 1.20 -22.77
C ALA A 298 -27.90 1.56 -22.49
N GLY A 299 -27.70 2.85 -22.36
CA GLY A 299 -26.81 3.40 -21.40
C GLY A 299 -25.36 2.92 -21.44
N PHE A 300 -24.59 3.69 -22.12
CA PHE A 300 -23.20 3.88 -21.81
C PHE A 300 -23.04 4.01 -20.29
N CYS A 301 -22.22 3.15 -19.70
CA CYS A 301 -21.75 3.21 -18.34
C CYS A 301 -22.77 3.76 -17.32
N THR A 302 -23.65 2.92 -16.81
CA THR A 302 -24.33 3.26 -15.58
C THR A 302 -23.27 3.45 -14.50
N ALA A 303 -23.18 4.68 -14.01
CA ALA A 303 -22.34 5.03 -12.88
C ALA A 303 -22.55 4.00 -11.77
N ALA A 304 -21.50 3.28 -11.43
CA ALA A 304 -21.53 2.37 -10.30
C ALA A 304 -21.99 3.16 -9.07
N SER A 305 -23.05 2.65 -8.48
CA SER A 305 -23.66 3.18 -7.28
C SER A 305 -22.59 3.51 -6.24
N LYS A 306 -22.68 4.73 -5.75
CA LYS A 306 -21.96 5.21 -4.56
C LYS A 306 -22.01 4.13 -3.48
N PHE A 307 -20.85 3.66 -3.06
CA PHE A 307 -20.75 2.90 -1.83
C PHE A 307 -21.19 3.81 -0.68
N VAL A 308 -22.41 3.63 -0.23
CA VAL A 308 -22.89 4.17 1.03
C VAL A 308 -22.23 3.33 2.11
N ASN A 309 -21.19 3.86 2.74
CA ASN A 309 -20.71 3.37 4.01
C ASN A 309 -21.85 3.54 5.03
N GLN A 310 -22.59 2.47 5.27
CA GLN A 310 -23.44 2.41 6.45
C GLN A 310 -22.51 2.27 7.66
N ARG A 311 -22.24 3.39 8.32
CA ARG A 311 -21.86 3.39 9.72
C ARG A 311 -23.06 2.83 10.50
N ASN A 312 -22.90 1.63 11.01
CA ASN A 312 -23.75 1.18 12.09
C ASN A 312 -23.42 2.03 13.31
N GLY A 313 -24.29 3.00 13.57
CA GLY A 313 -24.39 3.65 14.86
C GLY A 313 -24.88 2.62 15.86
N ASN A 314 -24.16 2.46 16.94
CA ASN A 314 -24.72 2.12 18.23
C ASN A 314 -24.12 3.10 19.23
N ASP A 315 -24.90 4.12 19.52
CA ASP A 315 -24.89 4.79 20.80
C ASP A 315 -25.44 3.81 21.84
N ILE A 316 -24.71 3.53 22.87
CA ILE A 316 -25.00 3.62 24.31
C ILE A 316 -23.70 3.38 25.05
#